data_a4c62bbc17434737dc8839f9c7c2d5c5
#
_entry.id   a4c62bbc17434737dc8839f9c7c2d5c5
#
_cell.length_a   1.000
_cell.length_b   1.000
_cell.length_c   1.000
_cell.angle_alpha   90.00
_cell.angle_beta   90.00
_cell.angle_gamma   90.00
#
_symmetry.space_group_name_H-M   'P 1'
#
loop_
_entity.id
_entity.type
_entity.pdbx_description
1 polymer ?
#
loop_
_entity_poly.entity_id
_entity_poly.type
_entity_poly.pdbx_seq_one_letter_code
_entity_poly.pdbx_strand_id
1 'polypeptide(L)'
;KRSKKGTNRINPIRIKSRKVSFLHKLKPKLAYSALAQKDLLTFRRDPAQWIQVTVVFSLLFLYVLNVRNMGIDYQTPFWIEIISLLNLGVCSLALSTLTTRFVFPQFSLEGKRLWILSMCPIPIEQILIQKLVTSCCITGSITAILMFLSSALLKMSIELTMLYSIAIILICVGLNSIAISLGTIFPNERETNPAKIVSGFGGVLCLIVSFLYILSIIAFLTFPVAVKLSKKGILSTYSEGISTVIALIFSLALTIIISFIPLKIALKKTGDLRYLRNI
;
A
#
# COMPACT_ATOMS: atom_id res chain seq x y z
N LYS A 1 -27.17 12.08 -74.72
CA LYS A 1 -25.82 11.65 -74.21
C LYS A 1 -25.92 11.51 -72.70
N ARG A 2 -26.05 10.27 -72.21
CA ARG A 2 -26.07 9.91 -70.78
C ARG A 2 -24.63 9.62 -70.34
N SER A 3 -24.11 10.45 -69.43
CA SER A 3 -22.82 10.23 -68.77
C SER A 3 -22.95 9.12 -67.72
N LYS A 4 -22.22 8.03 -67.89
CA LYS A 4 -22.06 6.95 -66.89
C LYS A 4 -21.12 7.43 -65.82
N LYS A 5 -21.62 7.71 -64.58
CA LYS A 5 -20.83 7.87 -63.39
C LYS A 5 -20.24 6.52 -62.98
N GLY A 6 -18.92 6.36 -63.12
CA GLY A 6 -18.21 5.20 -62.63
C GLY A 6 -18.11 5.26 -61.10
N THR A 7 -18.77 4.30 -60.43
CA THR A 7 -18.59 4.04 -59.01
C THR A 7 -17.26 3.35 -58.79
N ASN A 8 -16.28 4.11 -58.36
CA ASN A 8 -15.03 3.56 -57.82
C ASN A 8 -15.37 2.75 -56.54
N ARG A 9 -15.42 1.43 -56.64
CA ARG A 9 -15.44 0.54 -55.50
C ARG A 9 -14.09 0.63 -54.85
N ILE A 10 -14.01 1.32 -53.72
CA ILE A 10 -12.87 1.28 -52.80
C ILE A 10 -12.77 -0.14 -52.24
N ASN A 11 -11.80 -0.92 -52.68
CA ASN A 11 -11.54 -2.22 -52.13
C ASN A 11 -11.16 -2.04 -50.64
N PRO A 12 -11.82 -2.74 -49.70
CA PRO A 12 -11.44 -2.68 -48.29
C PRO A 12 -10.02 -3.23 -48.15
N ILE A 13 -9.11 -2.42 -47.63
CA ILE A 13 -7.76 -2.82 -47.32
C ILE A 13 -7.85 -3.98 -46.32
N ARG A 14 -7.59 -5.18 -46.80
CA ARG A 14 -7.52 -6.39 -46.01
C ARG A 14 -6.28 -6.32 -45.12
N ILE A 15 -6.42 -5.67 -43.97
CA ILE A 15 -5.36 -5.63 -42.94
C ILE A 15 -5.17 -7.08 -42.50
N LYS A 16 -4.04 -7.66 -42.94
CA LYS A 16 -3.64 -9.03 -42.63
C LYS A 16 -3.53 -9.21 -41.12
N SER A 17 -4.53 -9.87 -40.51
CA SER A 17 -4.70 -10.19 -39.10
C SER A 17 -3.56 -11.04 -38.48
N ARG A 18 -2.35 -10.98 -39.02
CA ARG A 18 -1.23 -11.84 -38.59
C ARG A 18 -0.45 -11.33 -37.36
N LYS A 19 -0.66 -10.06 -36.93
CA LYS A 19 0.04 -9.49 -35.78
C LYS A 19 -0.72 -9.59 -34.46
N VAL A 20 -2.03 -9.82 -34.46
CA VAL A 20 -2.84 -9.95 -33.24
C VAL A 20 -2.57 -11.26 -32.50
N SER A 21 -2.20 -12.33 -33.22
CA SER A 21 -1.88 -13.63 -32.63
C SER A 21 -0.57 -13.67 -31.84
N PHE A 22 0.35 -12.72 -32.07
CA PHE A 22 1.63 -12.66 -31.34
C PHE A 22 1.46 -12.07 -29.95
N LEU A 23 0.55 -11.10 -29.79
CA LEU A 23 0.23 -10.48 -28.48
C LEU A 23 -0.53 -11.43 -27.55
N HIS A 24 -1.30 -12.38 -28.09
CA HIS A 24 -2.03 -13.38 -27.31
C HIS A 24 -1.12 -14.48 -26.72
N LYS A 25 0.12 -14.59 -27.19
CA LYS A 25 1.15 -15.53 -26.69
C LYS A 25 2.15 -14.88 -25.73
N LEU A 26 2.07 -13.59 -25.47
CA LEU A 26 2.86 -12.98 -24.39
C LEU A 26 2.39 -13.63 -23.07
N LYS A 27 3.24 -14.52 -22.54
CA LYS A 27 2.98 -15.20 -21.27
C LYS A 27 2.58 -14.13 -20.24
N PRO A 28 1.51 -14.31 -19.48
CA PRO A 28 1.04 -13.32 -18.51
C PRO A 28 2.17 -12.79 -17.60
N LYS A 29 3.15 -13.63 -17.26
CA LYS A 29 4.36 -13.26 -16.50
C LYS A 29 5.15 -12.08 -17.11
N LEU A 30 5.24 -11.98 -18.44
CA LEU A 30 5.99 -10.89 -19.10
C LEU A 30 5.21 -9.56 -19.03
N ALA A 31 3.90 -9.60 -19.12
CA ALA A 31 3.05 -8.43 -18.99
C ALA A 31 3.03 -7.89 -17.55
N TYR A 32 3.05 -8.80 -16.56
CA TYR A 32 3.21 -8.42 -15.13
C TYR A 32 4.54 -7.73 -14.86
N SER A 33 5.64 -8.27 -15.40
CA SER A 33 6.96 -7.65 -15.20
C SER A 33 7.05 -6.27 -15.86
N ALA A 34 6.45 -6.08 -17.02
CA ALA A 34 6.43 -4.81 -17.72
C ALA A 34 5.61 -3.74 -16.97
N LEU A 35 4.44 -4.12 -16.40
CA LEU A 35 3.64 -3.21 -15.57
C LEU A 35 4.38 -2.84 -14.28
N ALA A 36 5.00 -3.80 -13.61
CA ALA A 36 5.79 -3.55 -12.41
C ALA A 36 7.00 -2.65 -12.69
N GLN A 37 7.71 -2.88 -13.80
CA GLN A 37 8.80 -2.01 -14.24
C GLN A 37 8.33 -0.59 -14.55
N LYS A 38 7.18 -0.43 -15.20
CA LYS A 38 6.59 0.88 -15.46
C LYS A 38 6.32 1.62 -14.15
N ASP A 39 5.67 0.98 -13.18
CA ASP A 39 5.33 1.59 -11.90
C ASP A 39 6.59 1.96 -11.10
N LEU A 40 7.59 1.09 -11.07
CA LEU A 40 8.88 1.34 -10.42
C LEU A 40 9.65 2.49 -11.09
N LEU A 41 9.66 2.55 -12.42
CA LEU A 41 10.31 3.64 -13.17
C LEU A 41 9.59 4.97 -12.97
N THR A 42 8.25 4.96 -12.89
CA THR A 42 7.46 6.15 -12.59
C THR A 42 7.78 6.65 -11.18
N PHE A 43 7.84 5.77 -10.18
CA PHE A 43 8.24 6.11 -8.82
C PHE A 43 9.66 6.71 -8.78
N ARG A 44 10.62 6.08 -9.46
CA ARG A 44 12.01 6.56 -9.47
C ARG A 44 12.20 7.92 -10.17
N ARG A 45 11.39 8.23 -11.18
CA ARG A 45 11.52 9.45 -12.00
C ARG A 45 10.76 10.65 -11.44
N ASP A 46 9.92 10.45 -10.42
CA ASP A 46 9.15 11.54 -9.83
C ASP A 46 9.90 12.17 -8.64
N PRO A 47 10.50 13.37 -8.81
CA PRO A 47 11.26 14.02 -7.74
C PRO A 47 10.37 14.42 -6.56
N ALA A 48 9.08 14.68 -6.77
CA ALA A 48 8.15 15.04 -5.70
C ALA A 48 7.99 13.89 -4.68
N GLN A 49 8.04 12.64 -5.15
CA GLN A 49 7.98 11.46 -4.30
C GLN A 49 9.24 11.35 -3.42
N TRP A 50 10.42 11.57 -3.98
CA TRP A 50 11.68 11.52 -3.23
C TRP A 50 11.78 12.59 -2.16
N ILE A 51 11.31 13.81 -2.45
CA ILE A 51 11.27 14.89 -1.46
C ILE A 51 10.40 14.47 -0.27
N GLN A 52 9.23 13.88 -0.51
CA GLN A 52 8.34 13.43 0.55
C GLN A 52 8.92 12.27 1.38
N VAL A 53 9.54 11.30 0.73
CA VAL A 53 10.28 10.23 1.42
C VAL A 53 11.35 10.84 2.31
N THR A 54 12.14 11.78 1.80
CA THR A 54 13.19 12.47 2.58
C THR A 54 12.62 13.22 3.79
N VAL A 55 11.49 13.92 3.64
CA VAL A 55 10.83 14.60 4.77
C VAL A 55 10.39 13.61 5.84
N VAL A 56 9.77 12.48 5.45
CA VAL A 56 9.34 11.46 6.39
C VAL A 56 10.55 10.85 7.13
N PHE A 57 11.65 10.56 6.42
CA PHE A 57 12.89 10.08 7.04
C PHE A 57 13.50 11.10 8.00
N SER A 58 13.52 12.37 7.63
CA SER A 58 14.04 13.45 8.48
C SER A 58 13.24 13.60 9.76
N LEU A 59 11.90 13.56 9.67
CA LEU A 59 11.03 13.63 10.85
C LEU A 59 11.22 12.42 11.77
N LEU A 60 11.33 11.23 11.21
CA LEU A 60 11.58 10.03 12.00
C LEU A 60 12.97 10.06 12.66
N PHE A 61 13.98 10.52 11.95
CA PHE A 61 15.31 10.70 12.49
C PHE A 61 15.33 11.69 13.66
N LEU A 62 14.66 12.85 13.51
CA LEU A 62 14.48 13.83 14.59
C LEU A 62 13.75 13.23 15.79
N TYR A 63 12.70 12.43 15.55
CA TYR A 63 11.97 11.71 16.60
C TYR A 63 12.91 10.81 17.39
N VAL A 64 13.70 9.96 16.71
CA VAL A 64 14.62 9.02 17.35
C VAL A 64 15.69 9.76 18.15
N LEU A 65 16.24 10.85 17.62
CA LEU A 65 17.21 11.69 18.35
C LEU A 65 16.59 12.30 19.61
N ASN A 66 15.37 12.80 19.55
CA ASN A 66 14.66 13.34 20.70
C ASN A 66 14.46 12.28 21.79
N VAL A 67 13.93 11.12 21.42
CA VAL A 67 13.72 10.01 22.36
C VAL A 67 15.02 9.59 23.02
N ARG A 68 16.10 9.48 22.26
CA ARG A 68 17.42 9.15 22.77
C ARG A 68 17.96 10.18 23.77
N ASN A 69 17.68 11.46 23.56
CA ASN A 69 18.18 12.56 24.40
C ASN A 69 17.30 12.82 25.62
N MET A 70 16.13 12.19 25.73
CA MET A 70 15.20 12.39 26.87
C MET A 70 15.73 11.86 28.20
N GLY A 71 16.92 11.24 28.25
CA GLY A 71 17.50 10.72 29.50
C GLY A 71 16.64 9.67 30.20
N ILE A 72 15.74 9.03 29.46
CA ILE A 72 14.88 7.98 29.99
C ILE A 72 15.75 6.82 30.40
N ASP A 73 15.52 6.31 31.60
CA ASP A 73 16.25 5.18 32.14
C ASP A 73 15.83 3.91 31.41
N TYR A 74 16.53 3.61 30.31
CA TYR A 74 16.27 2.43 29.46
C TYR A 74 16.47 1.09 30.20
N GLN A 75 16.82 1.14 31.50
CA GLN A 75 17.01 -0.07 32.30
C GLN A 75 15.68 -0.63 32.85
N THR A 76 14.64 0.20 32.87
CA THR A 76 13.33 -0.28 33.31
C THR A 76 12.54 -0.93 32.15
N PRO A 77 12.06 -2.17 32.29
CA PRO A 77 11.36 -2.88 31.24
C PRO A 77 10.10 -2.14 30.76
N PHE A 78 9.48 -1.33 31.62
CA PHE A 78 8.32 -0.51 31.31
C PHE A 78 8.57 0.49 30.16
N TRP A 79 9.65 1.28 30.28
CA TRP A 79 9.97 2.30 29.27
C TRP A 79 10.39 1.68 27.94
N ILE A 80 11.10 0.56 27.95
CA ILE A 80 11.51 -0.15 26.74
C ILE A 80 10.27 -0.56 25.92
N GLU A 81 9.27 -1.15 26.57
CA GLU A 81 8.04 -1.62 25.91
C GLU A 81 7.24 -0.43 25.32
N ILE A 82 7.07 0.64 26.10
CA ILE A 82 6.32 1.82 25.64
C ILE A 82 7.03 2.50 24.47
N ILE A 83 8.34 2.71 24.55
CA ILE A 83 9.12 3.34 23.48
C ILE A 83 9.09 2.49 22.22
N SER A 84 9.15 1.17 22.35
CA SER A 84 9.06 0.23 21.24
C SER A 84 7.71 0.33 20.52
N LEU A 85 6.63 0.41 21.30
CA LEU A 85 5.27 0.57 20.77
C LEU A 85 5.07 1.94 20.10
N LEU A 86 5.59 3.01 20.71
CA LEU A 86 5.58 4.35 20.11
C LEU A 86 6.37 4.38 18.80
N ASN A 87 7.53 3.72 18.74
CA ASN A 87 8.32 3.61 17.53
C ASN A 87 7.54 2.91 16.41
N LEU A 88 6.85 1.81 16.71
CA LEU A 88 5.95 1.16 15.76
C LEU A 88 4.85 2.12 15.30
N GLY A 89 4.25 2.88 16.23
CA GLY A 89 3.23 3.88 15.94
C GLY A 89 3.71 4.94 14.96
N VAL A 90 4.87 5.54 15.21
CA VAL A 90 5.46 6.55 14.34
C VAL A 90 5.81 5.99 12.96
N CYS A 91 6.41 4.80 12.90
CA CYS A 91 6.71 4.12 11.63
C CYS A 91 5.44 3.80 10.85
N SER A 92 4.37 3.38 11.51
CA SER A 92 3.09 3.08 10.85
C SER A 92 2.36 4.32 10.35
N LEU A 93 2.42 5.44 11.06
CA LEU A 93 1.92 6.73 10.60
C LEU A 93 2.72 7.26 9.41
N ALA A 94 4.04 7.11 9.44
CA ALA A 94 4.90 7.41 8.29
C ALA A 94 4.50 6.60 7.07
N LEU A 95 4.27 5.29 7.24
CA LEU A 95 3.78 4.41 6.18
C LEU A 95 2.41 4.82 5.66
N SER A 96 1.48 5.20 6.53
CA SER A 96 0.15 5.69 6.14
C SER A 96 0.23 6.95 5.27
N THR A 97 1.11 7.89 5.61
CA THR A 97 1.33 9.09 4.80
C THR A 97 1.92 8.76 3.43
N LEU A 98 2.86 7.82 3.36
CA LEU A 98 3.42 7.35 2.10
C LEU A 98 2.37 6.65 1.24
N THR A 99 1.59 5.72 1.80
CA THR A 99 0.56 5.00 1.04
C THR A 99 -0.55 5.91 0.54
N THR A 100 -0.99 6.86 1.35
CA THR A 100 -2.04 7.80 0.93
C THR A 100 -1.54 8.76 -0.15
N ARG A 101 -0.29 9.18 -0.12
CA ARG A 101 0.25 10.13 -1.10
C ARG A 101 0.71 9.48 -2.41
N PHE A 102 1.18 8.24 -2.36
CA PHE A 102 1.76 7.56 -3.54
C PHE A 102 0.87 6.48 -4.10
N VAL A 103 0.23 5.69 -3.24
CA VAL A 103 -0.54 4.53 -3.67
C VAL A 103 -1.97 4.90 -4.03
N PHE A 104 -2.62 5.72 -3.21
CA PHE A 104 -4.00 6.16 -3.45
C PHE A 104 -4.18 6.87 -4.81
N PRO A 105 -3.34 7.84 -5.24
CA PRO A 105 -3.56 8.54 -6.50
C PRO A 105 -3.18 7.74 -7.74
N GLN A 106 -2.48 6.61 -7.63
CA GLN A 106 -1.99 5.83 -8.77
C GLN A 106 -3.06 5.50 -9.81
N PHE A 107 -4.25 5.12 -9.34
CA PHE A 107 -5.36 4.78 -10.24
C PHE A 107 -5.95 6.01 -10.94
N SER A 108 -6.10 7.11 -10.21
CA SER A 108 -6.59 8.39 -10.75
C SER A 108 -5.63 8.99 -11.77
N LEU A 109 -4.33 8.90 -11.54
CA LEU A 109 -3.29 9.38 -12.47
C LEU A 109 -3.26 8.59 -13.78
N GLU A 110 -3.65 7.33 -13.76
CA GLU A 110 -3.79 6.50 -14.95
C GLU A 110 -5.14 6.71 -15.67
N GLY A 111 -6.10 7.42 -15.05
CA GLY A 111 -7.48 7.56 -15.52
C GLY A 111 -7.60 7.95 -16.98
N LYS A 112 -6.82 8.92 -17.47
CA LYS A 112 -6.78 9.32 -18.89
C LYS A 112 -6.19 8.25 -19.83
N ARG A 113 -5.48 7.26 -19.29
CA ARG A 113 -4.83 6.17 -20.04
C ARG A 113 -5.47 4.80 -19.76
N LEU A 114 -6.52 4.75 -18.93
CA LEU A 114 -7.23 3.50 -18.62
C LEU A 114 -7.77 2.79 -19.85
N TRP A 115 -8.08 3.53 -20.93
CA TRP A 115 -8.49 2.93 -22.19
C TRP A 115 -7.39 2.02 -22.80
N ILE A 116 -6.12 2.37 -22.61
CA ILE A 116 -4.97 1.54 -23.05
C ILE A 116 -4.92 0.25 -22.22
N LEU A 117 -5.13 0.35 -20.90
CA LEU A 117 -5.18 -0.82 -20.03
C LEU A 117 -6.38 -1.72 -20.34
N SER A 118 -7.52 -1.13 -20.73
CA SER A 118 -8.72 -1.91 -21.12
C SER A 118 -8.55 -2.68 -22.42
N MET A 119 -7.61 -2.28 -23.28
CA MET A 119 -7.25 -3.02 -24.49
C MET A 119 -6.25 -4.17 -24.24
N CYS A 120 -5.59 -4.20 -23.08
CA CYS A 120 -4.71 -5.29 -22.70
C CYS A 120 -5.55 -6.57 -22.44
N PRO A 121 -5.08 -7.74 -22.86
CA PRO A 121 -5.76 -9.01 -22.62
C PRO A 121 -5.57 -9.53 -21.18
N ILE A 122 -5.49 -8.60 -20.19
CA ILE A 122 -5.29 -8.88 -18.78
C ILE A 122 -6.57 -8.47 -18.04
N PRO A 123 -7.16 -9.33 -17.21
CA PRO A 123 -8.30 -8.94 -16.39
C PRO A 123 -7.91 -7.85 -15.37
N ILE A 124 -8.80 -6.90 -15.14
CA ILE A 124 -8.60 -5.76 -14.23
C ILE A 124 -8.22 -6.21 -12.82
N GLU A 125 -8.76 -7.35 -12.36
CA GLU A 125 -8.42 -7.95 -11.08
C GLU A 125 -6.92 -8.21 -10.93
N GLN A 126 -6.31 -8.75 -11.98
CA GLN A 126 -4.88 -9.03 -11.99
C GLN A 126 -4.04 -7.76 -11.98
N ILE A 127 -4.51 -6.69 -12.64
CA ILE A 127 -3.84 -5.38 -12.63
C ILE A 127 -3.87 -4.78 -11.23
N LEU A 128 -5.01 -4.86 -10.51
CA LEU A 128 -5.13 -4.37 -9.14
C LEU A 128 -4.23 -5.14 -8.16
N ILE A 129 -4.21 -6.47 -8.27
CA ILE A 129 -3.34 -7.32 -7.45
C ILE A 129 -1.87 -7.00 -7.72
N GLN A 130 -1.49 -6.84 -8.98
CA GLN A 130 -0.11 -6.50 -9.35
C GLN A 130 0.28 -5.12 -8.79
N LYS A 131 -0.58 -4.12 -8.88
CA LYS A 131 -0.34 -2.80 -8.26
C LYS A 131 -0.19 -2.92 -6.74
N LEU A 132 -1.02 -3.74 -6.09
CA LEU A 132 -0.92 -4.00 -4.66
C LEU A 132 0.44 -4.60 -4.30
N VAL A 133 0.86 -5.64 -5.01
CA VAL A 133 2.15 -6.29 -4.76
C VAL A 133 3.31 -5.31 -4.99
N THR A 134 3.30 -4.57 -6.10
CA THR A 134 4.35 -3.59 -6.41
C THR A 134 4.42 -2.47 -5.37
N SER A 135 3.26 -1.94 -4.96
CA SER A 135 3.19 -0.90 -3.93
C SER A 135 3.66 -1.43 -2.57
N CYS A 136 3.25 -2.64 -2.17
CA CYS A 136 3.73 -3.29 -0.95
C CYS A 136 5.25 -3.52 -0.98
N CYS A 137 5.82 -3.91 -2.10
CA CYS A 137 7.27 -4.08 -2.23
C CYS A 137 8.00 -2.73 -2.07
N ILE A 138 7.52 -1.65 -2.69
CA ILE A 138 8.15 -0.34 -2.62
C ILE A 138 8.00 0.26 -1.22
N THR A 139 6.77 0.42 -0.74
CA THR A 139 6.51 1.06 0.56
C THR A 139 6.99 0.19 1.71
N GLY A 140 6.87 -1.15 1.59
CA GLY A 140 7.33 -2.11 2.58
C GLY A 140 8.85 -2.11 2.73
N SER A 141 9.63 -2.04 1.63
CA SER A 141 11.09 -1.95 1.73
C SER A 141 11.54 -0.64 2.40
N ILE A 142 10.90 0.48 2.06
CA ILE A 142 11.18 1.77 2.68
C ILE A 142 10.91 1.72 4.19
N THR A 143 9.75 1.21 4.60
CA THR A 143 9.36 1.15 6.01
C THR A 143 10.12 0.09 6.80
N ALA A 144 10.51 -1.03 6.19
CA ALA A 144 11.37 -2.02 6.82
C ALA A 144 12.75 -1.43 7.15
N ILE A 145 13.34 -0.68 6.22
CA ILE A 145 14.60 0.04 6.46
C ILE A 145 14.44 1.05 7.60
N LEU A 146 13.34 1.82 7.60
CA LEU A 146 13.02 2.78 8.66
C LEU A 146 12.90 2.09 10.02
N MET A 147 12.14 1.00 10.09
CA MET A 147 11.93 0.26 11.33
C MET A 147 13.24 -0.33 11.86
N PHE A 148 14.05 -0.92 10.99
CA PHE A 148 15.34 -1.47 11.36
C PHE A 148 16.30 -0.38 11.86
N LEU A 149 16.39 0.74 11.15
CA LEU A 149 17.24 1.86 11.53
C LEU A 149 16.82 2.46 12.87
N SER A 150 15.53 2.69 13.09
CA SER A 150 15.03 3.25 14.34
C SER A 150 15.23 2.31 15.53
N SER A 151 14.96 1.00 15.37
CA SER A 151 15.17 0.02 16.42
C SER A 151 16.66 -0.15 16.80
N ALA A 152 17.55 -0.08 15.81
CA ALA A 152 19.00 -0.10 16.06
C ALA A 152 19.47 1.14 16.83
N LEU A 153 18.97 2.33 16.48
CA LEU A 153 19.30 3.58 17.17
C LEU A 153 18.75 3.62 18.61
N LEU A 154 17.58 3.02 18.85
CA LEU A 154 16.95 2.91 20.16
C LEU A 154 17.50 1.74 20.99
N LYS A 155 18.44 0.96 20.45
CA LYS A 155 19.05 -0.22 21.12
C LYS A 155 18.01 -1.22 21.64
N MET A 156 16.97 -1.46 20.86
CA MET A 156 15.92 -2.42 21.21
C MET A 156 16.45 -3.86 21.20
N SER A 157 15.85 -4.76 21.98
CA SER A 157 16.18 -6.18 21.94
C SER A 157 15.83 -6.79 20.57
N ILE A 158 16.54 -7.83 20.16
CA ILE A 158 16.30 -8.52 18.89
C ILE A 158 14.87 -9.08 18.84
N GLU A 159 14.36 -9.60 19.95
CA GLU A 159 13.01 -10.17 20.06
C GLU A 159 11.92 -9.12 19.75
N LEU A 160 12.01 -7.94 20.38
CA LEU A 160 11.08 -6.84 20.14
C LEU A 160 11.20 -6.30 18.71
N THR A 161 12.42 -6.20 18.19
CA THR A 161 12.66 -5.77 16.82
C THR A 161 12.02 -6.73 15.82
N MET A 162 12.12 -8.05 16.02
CA MET A 162 11.48 -9.06 15.18
C MET A 162 9.95 -8.97 15.26
N LEU A 163 9.40 -8.89 16.48
CA LEU A 163 7.96 -8.77 16.70
C LEU A 163 7.37 -7.57 15.95
N TYR A 164 7.95 -6.39 16.14
CA TYR A 164 7.45 -5.17 15.51
C TYR A 164 7.77 -5.09 14.01
N SER A 165 8.81 -5.79 13.54
CA SER A 165 9.05 -5.95 12.10
C SER A 165 7.97 -6.79 11.43
N ILE A 166 7.48 -7.83 12.06
CA ILE A 166 6.33 -8.60 11.58
C ILE A 166 5.07 -7.72 11.58
N ALA A 167 4.83 -6.99 12.66
CA ALA A 167 3.68 -6.10 12.77
C ALA A 167 3.67 -5.02 11.67
N ILE A 168 4.81 -4.37 11.37
CA ILE A 168 4.88 -3.34 10.34
C ILE A 168 4.64 -3.89 8.93
N ILE A 169 5.04 -5.15 8.66
CA ILE A 169 4.74 -5.82 7.40
C ILE A 169 3.23 -6.06 7.25
N LEU A 170 2.54 -6.50 8.31
CA LEU A 170 1.09 -6.66 8.31
C LEU A 170 0.39 -5.32 8.07
N ILE A 171 0.82 -4.27 8.78
CA ILE A 171 0.30 -2.91 8.59
C ILE A 171 0.52 -2.43 7.15
N CYS A 172 1.68 -2.72 6.55
CA CYS A 172 1.99 -2.37 5.18
C CYS A 172 0.99 -2.98 4.19
N VAL A 173 0.68 -4.26 4.31
CA VAL A 173 -0.29 -4.94 3.45
C VAL A 173 -1.69 -4.32 3.60
N GLY A 174 -2.13 -4.07 4.83
CA GLY A 174 -3.44 -3.47 5.10
C GLY A 174 -3.58 -2.06 4.54
N LEU A 175 -2.60 -1.19 4.79
CA LEU A 175 -2.61 0.20 4.32
C LEU A 175 -2.56 0.30 2.80
N ASN A 176 -1.72 -0.49 2.13
CA ASN A 176 -1.68 -0.53 0.67
C ASN A 176 -3.01 -1.02 0.08
N SER A 177 -3.63 -2.03 0.71
CA SER A 177 -4.93 -2.52 0.28
C SER A 177 -6.04 -1.47 0.43
N ILE A 178 -6.09 -0.74 1.54
CA ILE A 178 -7.01 0.39 1.75
C ILE A 178 -6.79 1.45 0.68
N ALA A 179 -5.53 1.88 0.48
CA ALA A 179 -5.19 2.97 -0.45
C ALA A 179 -5.57 2.63 -1.90
N ILE A 180 -5.25 1.43 -2.38
CA ILE A 180 -5.60 0.98 -3.73
C ILE A 180 -7.11 0.86 -3.88
N SER A 181 -7.78 0.23 -2.92
CA SER A 181 -9.23 0.02 -2.99
C SER A 181 -9.99 1.33 -3.00
N LEU A 182 -9.68 2.26 -2.10
CA LEU A 182 -10.31 3.58 -2.08
C LEU A 182 -9.94 4.44 -3.29
N GLY A 183 -8.70 4.32 -3.79
CA GLY A 183 -8.27 4.99 -5.02
C GLY A 183 -9.03 4.52 -6.26
N THR A 184 -9.45 3.24 -6.29
CA THR A 184 -10.30 2.70 -7.37
C THR A 184 -11.79 2.99 -7.18
N ILE A 185 -12.25 3.10 -5.92
CA ILE A 185 -13.66 3.42 -5.61
C ILE A 185 -13.94 4.91 -5.87
N PHE A 186 -13.01 5.80 -5.59
CA PHE A 186 -13.14 7.26 -5.73
C PHE A 186 -12.10 7.83 -6.70
N PRO A 187 -12.12 7.43 -8.00
CA PRO A 187 -11.18 7.95 -8.97
C PRO A 187 -11.49 9.40 -9.31
N ASN A 188 -10.46 10.25 -9.34
CA ASN A 188 -10.55 11.62 -9.82
C ASN A 188 -9.76 11.73 -11.14
N GLU A 189 -10.43 11.52 -12.26
CA GLU A 189 -9.81 11.51 -13.60
C GLU A 189 -9.53 12.92 -14.15
N ARG A 190 -10.14 13.96 -13.55
CA ARG A 190 -10.00 15.34 -14.02
C ARG A 190 -8.67 15.98 -13.60
N GLU A 191 -8.16 15.58 -12.47
CA GLU A 191 -6.94 16.13 -11.89
C GLU A 191 -5.70 15.32 -12.31
N THR A 192 -4.63 16.02 -12.62
CA THR A 192 -3.32 15.42 -12.95
C THR A 192 -2.31 15.59 -11.83
N ASN A 193 -2.60 16.45 -10.85
CA ASN A 193 -1.73 16.71 -9.72
C ASN A 193 -2.04 15.74 -8.57
N PRO A 194 -1.08 14.87 -8.16
CA PRO A 194 -1.29 13.92 -7.06
C PRO A 194 -1.75 14.57 -5.75
N ALA A 195 -1.21 15.75 -5.42
CA ALA A 195 -1.56 16.45 -4.19
C ALA A 195 -3.04 16.87 -4.15
N LYS A 196 -3.60 17.31 -5.29
CA LYS A 196 -5.02 17.67 -5.39
C LYS A 196 -5.93 16.44 -5.35
N ILE A 197 -5.48 15.30 -5.89
CA ILE A 197 -6.23 14.04 -5.80
C ILE A 197 -6.35 13.60 -4.34
N VAL A 198 -5.26 13.66 -3.58
CA VAL A 198 -5.21 13.27 -2.16
C VAL A 198 -6.01 14.22 -1.27
N SER A 199 -6.06 15.51 -1.59
CA SER A 199 -6.87 16.48 -0.84
C SER A 199 -8.38 16.37 -1.10
N GLY A 200 -8.80 15.55 -2.07
CA GLY A 200 -10.20 15.25 -2.33
C GLY A 200 -10.83 14.34 -1.29
N PHE A 201 -12.16 14.18 -1.35
CA PHE A 201 -12.93 13.37 -0.41
C PHE A 201 -12.37 11.95 -0.24
N GLY A 202 -12.02 11.28 -1.32
CA GLY A 202 -11.47 9.91 -1.29
C GLY A 202 -10.14 9.81 -0.56
N GLY A 203 -9.25 10.82 -0.71
CA GLY A 203 -7.95 10.84 -0.03
C GLY A 203 -8.08 11.10 1.48
N VAL A 204 -8.97 12.02 1.88
CA VAL A 204 -9.27 12.28 3.31
C VAL A 204 -9.88 11.03 3.95
N LEU A 205 -10.81 10.36 3.28
CA LEU A 205 -11.41 9.12 3.75
C LEU A 205 -10.35 8.02 3.88
N CYS A 206 -9.42 7.92 2.92
CA CYS A 206 -8.29 6.98 2.99
C CYS A 206 -7.42 7.25 4.23
N LEU A 207 -7.10 8.50 4.54
CA LEU A 207 -6.34 8.88 5.75
C LEU A 207 -7.07 8.46 7.03
N ILE A 208 -8.37 8.77 7.14
CA ILE A 208 -9.17 8.45 8.34
C ILE A 208 -9.22 6.93 8.56
N VAL A 209 -9.54 6.16 7.51
CA VAL A 209 -9.62 4.70 7.62
C VAL A 209 -8.26 4.09 7.95
N SER A 210 -7.18 4.60 7.33
CA SER A 210 -5.81 4.17 7.63
C SER A 210 -5.42 4.46 9.08
N PHE A 211 -5.79 5.62 9.61
CA PHE A 211 -5.52 5.99 10.99
C PHE A 211 -6.26 5.09 11.98
N LEU A 212 -7.57 4.84 11.75
CA LEU A 212 -8.37 3.93 12.58
C LEU A 212 -7.81 2.51 12.55
N TYR A 213 -7.35 2.04 11.39
CA TYR A 213 -6.72 0.74 11.25
C TYR A 213 -5.43 0.63 12.06
N ILE A 214 -4.55 1.65 12.00
CA ILE A 214 -3.31 1.69 12.79
C ILE A 214 -3.62 1.69 14.28
N LEU A 215 -4.55 2.52 14.73
CA LEU A 215 -4.95 2.57 16.13
C LEU A 215 -5.47 1.21 16.62
N SER A 216 -6.26 0.51 15.81
CA SER A 216 -6.76 -0.81 16.14
C SER A 216 -5.64 -1.83 16.33
N ILE A 217 -4.63 -1.85 15.43
CA ILE A 217 -3.48 -2.76 15.56
C ILE A 217 -2.64 -2.43 16.78
N ILE A 218 -2.36 -1.15 17.01
CA ILE A 218 -1.60 -0.71 18.19
C ILE A 218 -2.34 -1.11 19.47
N ALA A 219 -3.66 -0.94 19.53
CA ALA A 219 -4.47 -1.36 20.67
C ALA A 219 -4.37 -2.87 20.94
N PHE A 220 -4.36 -3.72 19.90
CA PHE A 220 -4.16 -5.16 20.08
C PHE A 220 -2.74 -5.49 20.55
N LEU A 221 -1.73 -4.79 20.06
CA LEU A 221 -0.34 -5.00 20.44
C LEU A 221 0.00 -4.42 21.83
N THR A 222 -0.81 -3.52 22.37
CA THR A 222 -0.69 -3.05 23.77
C THR A 222 -1.14 -4.11 24.78
N PHE A 223 -2.00 -5.04 24.38
CA PHE A 223 -2.53 -6.07 25.28
C PHE A 223 -1.43 -6.95 25.93
N PRO A 224 -0.49 -7.55 25.16
CA PRO A 224 0.61 -8.33 25.76
C PRO A 224 1.51 -7.47 26.67
N VAL A 225 1.73 -6.20 26.30
CA VAL A 225 2.51 -5.27 27.14
C VAL A 225 1.80 -5.02 28.47
N ALA A 226 0.49 -4.80 28.47
CA ALA A 226 -0.31 -4.63 29.69
C ALA A 226 -0.30 -5.89 30.58
N VAL A 227 -0.39 -7.10 29.97
CA VAL A 227 -0.32 -8.38 30.70
C VAL A 227 1.05 -8.55 31.35
N LYS A 228 2.13 -8.21 30.66
CA LYS A 228 3.50 -8.28 31.18
C LYS A 228 3.72 -7.36 32.38
N LEU A 229 3.17 -6.14 32.32
CA LEU A 229 3.27 -5.17 33.42
C LEU A 229 2.41 -5.53 34.63
N SER A 230 1.28 -6.23 34.45
CA SER A 230 0.35 -6.60 35.51
C SER A 230 0.81 -7.83 36.32
N LYS A 231 1.55 -8.75 35.73
CA LYS A 231 1.95 -10.01 36.35
C LYS A 231 3.43 -10.00 36.75
N LYS A 232 3.69 -9.76 38.02
CA LYS A 232 5.02 -9.98 38.63
C LYS A 232 5.12 -11.40 39.16
N GLY A 233 5.72 -12.36 38.41
CA GLY A 233 5.95 -13.73 38.91
C GLY A 233 6.38 -14.72 37.82
N ILE A 234 6.89 -15.89 38.23
CA ILE A 234 7.45 -16.95 37.36
C ILE A 234 6.43 -17.51 36.34
N LEU A 235 5.15 -17.44 36.59
CA LEU A 235 4.06 -17.78 35.64
C LEU A 235 3.90 -16.72 34.53
N SER A 236 4.62 -15.59 34.58
CA SER A 236 4.50 -14.50 33.63
C SER A 236 5.03 -14.86 32.24
N THR A 237 6.14 -15.57 32.15
CA THR A 237 6.83 -15.83 30.86
C THR A 237 5.99 -16.70 29.91
N TYR A 238 5.29 -17.71 30.43
CA TYR A 238 4.40 -18.54 29.62
C TYR A 238 3.16 -17.75 29.12
N SER A 239 2.63 -16.89 29.98
CA SER A 239 1.48 -16.02 29.70
C SER A 239 1.85 -14.90 28.72
N GLU A 240 3.10 -14.42 28.71
CA GLU A 240 3.60 -13.41 27.78
C GLU A 240 3.67 -13.95 26.33
N GLY A 241 4.26 -15.13 26.13
CA GLY A 241 4.33 -15.75 24.80
C GLY A 241 2.96 -16.00 24.18
N ILE A 242 2.02 -16.51 24.98
CA ILE A 242 0.65 -16.76 24.51
C ILE A 242 -0.07 -15.45 24.18
N SER A 243 0.05 -14.40 25.00
CA SER A 243 -0.61 -13.12 24.77
C SER A 243 -0.07 -12.40 23.52
N THR A 244 1.23 -12.49 23.24
CA THR A 244 1.83 -11.94 22.02
C THR A 244 1.37 -12.67 20.76
N VAL A 245 1.28 -14.00 20.80
CA VAL A 245 0.76 -14.80 19.69
C VAL A 245 -0.73 -14.48 19.43
N ILE A 246 -1.53 -14.36 20.47
CA ILE A 246 -2.95 -13.96 20.33
C ILE A 246 -3.06 -12.58 19.69
N ALA A 247 -2.28 -11.59 20.15
CA ALA A 247 -2.29 -10.24 19.57
C ALA A 247 -1.88 -10.24 18.10
N LEU A 248 -0.89 -11.05 17.71
CA LEU A 248 -0.48 -11.19 16.31
C LEU A 248 -1.57 -11.86 15.46
N ILE A 249 -2.25 -12.89 15.97
CA ILE A 249 -3.35 -13.56 15.28
C ILE A 249 -4.52 -12.58 15.05
N PHE A 250 -4.89 -11.80 16.07
CA PHE A 250 -5.93 -10.77 15.93
C PHE A 250 -5.54 -9.68 14.94
N SER A 251 -4.29 -9.20 14.99
CA SER A 251 -3.79 -8.21 14.04
C SER A 251 -3.78 -8.74 12.60
N LEU A 252 -3.43 -10.01 12.41
CA LEU A 252 -3.47 -10.68 11.12
C LEU A 252 -4.92 -10.85 10.62
N ALA A 253 -5.84 -11.29 11.47
CA ALA A 253 -7.26 -11.43 11.13
C ALA A 253 -7.86 -10.08 10.71
N LEU A 254 -7.59 -9.02 11.47
CA LEU A 254 -8.02 -7.66 11.17
C LEU A 254 -7.43 -7.16 9.84
N THR A 255 -6.15 -7.43 9.58
CA THR A 255 -5.49 -7.08 8.32
C THR A 255 -6.14 -7.80 7.13
N ILE A 256 -6.46 -9.08 7.26
CA ILE A 256 -7.15 -9.85 6.21
C ILE A 256 -8.53 -9.25 5.94
N ILE A 257 -9.31 -8.97 6.96
CA ILE A 257 -10.66 -8.39 6.82
C ILE A 257 -10.60 -7.04 6.11
N ILE A 258 -9.73 -6.14 6.58
CA ILE A 258 -9.57 -4.78 6.03
C ILE A 258 -8.94 -4.80 4.64
N SER A 259 -8.12 -5.79 4.31
CA SER A 259 -7.59 -5.93 2.95
C SER A 259 -8.62 -6.49 1.99
N PHE A 260 -9.39 -7.50 2.40
CA PHE A 260 -10.26 -8.25 1.51
C PHE A 260 -11.57 -7.51 1.19
N ILE A 261 -12.19 -6.88 2.20
CA ILE A 261 -13.50 -6.22 2.02
C ILE A 261 -13.42 -5.04 1.04
N PRO A 262 -12.56 -4.03 1.20
CA PRO A 262 -12.49 -2.90 0.27
C PRO A 262 -12.02 -3.34 -1.11
N LEU A 263 -11.08 -4.29 -1.19
CA LEU A 263 -10.59 -4.81 -2.46
C LEU A 263 -11.71 -5.50 -3.25
N LYS A 264 -12.55 -6.30 -2.59
CA LYS A 264 -13.72 -6.94 -3.23
C LYS A 264 -14.74 -5.91 -3.74
N ILE A 265 -14.97 -4.85 -2.99
CA ILE A 265 -15.86 -3.74 -3.40
C ILE A 265 -15.27 -3.01 -4.61
N ALA A 266 -13.96 -2.73 -4.60
CA ALA A 266 -13.25 -2.10 -5.70
C ALA A 266 -13.33 -2.94 -6.98
N LEU A 267 -13.11 -4.25 -6.88
CA LEU A 267 -13.21 -5.19 -8.00
C LEU A 267 -14.62 -5.24 -8.59
N LYS A 268 -15.65 -5.27 -7.77
CA LYS A 268 -17.04 -5.26 -8.23
C LYS A 268 -17.35 -3.96 -8.99
N LYS A 269 -16.97 -2.81 -8.46
CA LYS A 269 -17.19 -1.51 -9.10
C LYS A 269 -16.45 -1.39 -10.44
N THR A 270 -15.23 -1.88 -10.54
CA THR A 270 -14.45 -1.85 -11.80
C THR A 270 -15.00 -2.83 -12.85
N GLY A 271 -15.58 -3.95 -12.42
CA GLY A 271 -16.29 -4.89 -13.29
C GLY A 271 -17.53 -4.26 -13.94
N ASP A 272 -18.33 -3.56 -13.14
CA ASP A 272 -19.55 -2.87 -13.60
C ASP A 272 -19.24 -1.74 -14.60
N LEU A 273 -18.18 -0.96 -14.37
CA LEU A 273 -17.73 0.09 -15.29
C LEU A 273 -17.28 -0.46 -16.66
N ARG A 274 -16.72 -1.66 -16.69
CA ARG A 274 -16.35 -2.34 -17.94
C ARG A 274 -17.58 -2.78 -18.73
N TYR A 275 -18.64 -3.19 -18.04
CA TYR A 275 -19.91 -3.60 -18.68
C TYR A 275 -20.62 -2.41 -19.33
N LEU A 276 -20.66 -1.26 -18.64
CA LEU A 276 -21.30 -0.02 -19.15
C LEU A 276 -20.52 0.62 -20.31
N ARG A 277 -19.25 0.32 -20.48
CA ARG A 277 -18.39 0.87 -21.55
C ARG A 277 -18.42 0.03 -22.83
N ASN A 278 -18.95 -1.19 -22.78
CA ASN A 278 -19.14 -2.08 -23.93
C ASN A 278 -20.55 -2.01 -24.54
N ILE A 279 -21.43 -1.15 -24.01
CA ILE A 279 -22.72 -0.74 -24.55
C ILE A 279 -22.56 0.64 -25.21
#